data_002e2b8f10dc61b9b0fcd1b69832cb0c
#
_entry.id   002e2b8f10dc61b9b0fcd1b69832cb0c
#
_cell.length_a   1.000
_cell.length_b   1.000
_cell.length_c   1.000
_cell.angle_alpha   90.00
_cell.angle_beta   90.00
_cell.angle_gamma   90.00
#
_symmetry.space_group_name_H-M   'P 1'
#
loop_
_entity.id
_entity.type
_entity.pdbx_description
1 polymer ?
#
loop_
_entity_poly.entity_id
_entity_poly.type
_entity_poly.pdbx_seq_one_letter_code
_entity_poly.pdbx_strand_id
1 'polypeptide(L)'
;MYEDGLSFLEEERDAFRPFEALLELTDEQLEQPLDGAHGWTGRDLMAHLGVWIERWLEVAKELAVNPQSPAFDELMALEKDWAAKGDELNAQYQAEWASLPMAEVRRRFSTWPGELRGYLTVVPETRWLKESGHLKSLLGNTTEHYADHEPELRAILAASGR
;
A
#
# COMPACT_ATOMS: atom_id res chain seq x y z
N MET A 1 -1.75 -14.68 15.02
CA MET A 1 -2.16 -15.63 13.95
C MET A 1 -3.65 -15.41 13.72
N TYR A 2 -4.06 -15.12 12.50
CA TYR A 2 -5.46 -14.87 12.17
C TYR A 2 -6.28 -16.16 12.21
N GLU A 3 -7.49 -16.10 12.74
CA GLU A 3 -8.40 -17.25 12.78
C GLU A 3 -8.97 -17.53 11.40
N ASP A 4 -9.31 -16.47 10.65
CA ASP A 4 -9.87 -16.50 9.30
C ASP A 4 -9.48 -15.25 8.50
N GLY A 5 -9.84 -15.25 7.22
CA GLY A 5 -9.56 -14.13 6.34
C GLY A 5 -10.29 -12.84 6.73
N LEU A 6 -11.46 -12.94 7.35
CA LEU A 6 -12.23 -11.76 7.75
C LEU A 6 -11.51 -10.99 8.86
N SER A 7 -10.95 -11.69 9.84
CA SER A 7 -10.16 -11.08 10.93
C SER A 7 -8.98 -10.26 10.39
N PHE A 8 -8.27 -10.80 9.37
CA PHE A 8 -7.21 -10.05 8.69
C PHE A 8 -7.76 -8.81 7.97
N LEU A 9 -8.83 -8.98 7.20
CA LEU A 9 -9.39 -7.89 6.39
C LEU A 9 -9.93 -6.74 7.25
N GLU A 10 -10.48 -7.04 8.43
CA GLU A 10 -10.91 -6.04 9.40
C GLU A 10 -9.71 -5.27 9.98
N GLU A 11 -8.65 -5.97 10.36
CA GLU A 11 -7.42 -5.35 10.87
C GLU A 11 -6.75 -4.48 9.80
N GLU A 12 -6.62 -4.98 8.57
CA GLU A 12 -6.03 -4.22 7.48
C GLU A 12 -6.83 -2.95 7.17
N ARG A 13 -8.16 -3.05 7.12
CA ARG A 13 -9.02 -1.90 6.92
C ARG A 13 -8.86 -0.85 8.02
N ASP A 14 -8.78 -1.29 9.27
CA ASP A 14 -8.63 -0.39 10.41
C ASP A 14 -7.24 0.25 10.44
N ALA A 15 -6.20 -0.47 10.04
CA ALA A 15 -4.84 0.05 9.89
C ALA A 15 -4.71 1.06 8.74
N PHE A 16 -5.42 0.86 7.63
CA PHE A 16 -5.41 1.81 6.51
C PHE A 16 -6.26 3.07 6.75
N ARG A 17 -7.32 2.98 7.56
CA ARG A 17 -8.28 4.07 7.78
C ARG A 17 -7.66 5.43 8.10
N PRO A 18 -6.62 5.57 8.94
CA PRO A 18 -5.99 6.88 9.20
C PRO A 18 -5.44 7.56 7.94
N PHE A 19 -4.98 6.79 6.97
CA PHE A 19 -4.41 7.31 5.72
C PHE A 19 -5.46 7.89 4.77
N GLU A 20 -6.74 7.52 4.92
CA GLU A 20 -7.85 8.10 4.16
C GLU A 20 -7.97 9.61 4.37
N ALA A 21 -7.46 10.14 5.50
CA ALA A 21 -7.41 11.58 5.76
C ALA A 21 -6.60 12.36 4.72
N LEU A 22 -5.64 11.73 4.02
CA LEU A 22 -4.93 12.34 2.89
C LEU A 22 -5.87 12.74 1.75
N LEU A 23 -6.96 12.01 1.54
CA LEU A 23 -7.94 12.31 0.50
C LEU A 23 -8.74 13.61 0.76
N GLU A 24 -8.73 14.11 1.99
CA GLU A 24 -9.42 15.33 2.37
C GLU A 24 -8.54 16.59 2.25
N LEU A 25 -7.23 16.42 1.99
CA LEU A 25 -6.30 17.52 1.79
C LEU A 25 -6.49 18.16 0.42
N THR A 26 -6.20 19.46 0.30
CA THR A 26 -6.15 20.14 -1.01
C THR A 26 -4.95 19.64 -1.84
N ASP A 27 -4.98 19.88 -3.15
CA ASP A 27 -3.85 19.53 -4.02
C ASP A 27 -2.57 20.25 -3.59
N GLU A 28 -2.67 21.51 -3.17
CA GLU A 28 -1.54 22.30 -2.66
C GLU A 28 -0.95 21.68 -1.39
N GLN A 29 -1.80 21.22 -0.46
CA GLN A 29 -1.36 20.54 0.76
C GLN A 29 -0.69 19.19 0.46
N LEU A 30 -1.23 18.45 -0.52
CA LEU A 30 -0.66 17.18 -0.94
C LEU A 30 0.67 17.30 -1.69
N GLU A 31 1.00 18.46 -2.23
CA GLU A 31 2.25 18.71 -2.97
C GLU A 31 3.32 19.44 -2.14
N GLN A 32 3.04 19.74 -0.88
CA GLN A 32 3.99 20.39 -0.01
C GLN A 32 5.00 19.38 0.57
N PRO A 33 6.31 19.51 0.27
CA PRO A 33 7.32 18.67 0.87
C PRO A 33 7.55 19.06 2.34
N LEU A 34 7.75 18.07 3.21
CA LEU A 34 7.87 18.28 4.66
C LEU A 34 9.12 17.59 5.22
N ASP A 35 9.90 18.33 6.00
CA ASP A 35 11.09 17.80 6.68
C ASP A 35 10.73 16.65 7.65
N GLY A 36 9.59 16.78 8.35
CA GLY A 36 9.08 15.74 9.25
C GLY A 36 8.62 14.45 8.56
N ALA A 37 8.55 14.45 7.21
CA ALA A 37 8.25 13.30 6.38
C ALA A 37 9.42 12.99 5.41
N HIS A 38 10.65 13.22 5.81
CA HIS A 38 11.88 12.98 5.02
C HIS A 38 11.91 13.74 3.67
N GLY A 39 11.25 14.89 3.59
CA GLY A 39 11.09 15.66 2.36
C GLY A 39 9.95 15.15 1.45
N TRP A 40 9.22 14.12 1.85
CA TRP A 40 8.07 13.62 1.11
C TRP A 40 6.89 14.57 1.19
N THR A 41 6.10 14.54 0.15
CA THR A 41 4.78 15.16 0.07
C THR A 41 3.69 14.15 0.46
N GLY A 42 2.46 14.62 0.70
CA GLY A 42 1.31 13.70 0.86
C GLY A 42 1.10 12.83 -0.38
N ARG A 43 1.35 13.38 -1.58
CA ARG A 43 1.32 12.64 -2.84
C ARG A 43 2.36 11.52 -2.88
N ASP A 44 3.59 11.79 -2.40
CA ASP A 44 4.64 10.77 -2.36
C ASP A 44 4.29 9.61 -1.41
N LEU A 45 3.67 9.92 -0.26
CA LEU A 45 3.19 8.91 0.67
C LEU A 45 2.06 8.07 0.05
N MET A 46 1.10 8.72 -0.64
CA MET A 46 0.03 8.00 -1.37
C MET A 46 0.62 7.10 -2.46
N ALA A 47 1.63 7.57 -3.20
CA ALA A 47 2.32 6.79 -4.22
C ALA A 47 3.02 5.58 -3.63
N HIS A 48 3.78 5.78 -2.56
CA HIS A 48 4.56 4.73 -1.91
C HIS A 48 3.65 3.60 -1.41
N LEU A 49 2.60 3.91 -0.66
CA LEU A 49 1.64 2.91 -0.18
C LEU A 49 0.84 2.31 -1.33
N GLY A 50 0.41 3.14 -2.29
CA GLY A 50 -0.40 2.72 -3.43
C GLY A 50 0.27 1.67 -4.31
N VAL A 51 1.57 1.80 -4.55
CA VAL A 51 2.35 0.83 -5.35
C VAL A 51 2.36 -0.56 -4.71
N TRP A 52 2.54 -0.67 -3.40
CA TRP A 52 2.54 -1.97 -2.72
C TRP A 52 1.14 -2.59 -2.66
N ILE A 53 0.11 -1.77 -2.49
CA ILE A 53 -1.29 -2.22 -2.59
C ILE A 53 -1.58 -2.73 -4.02
N GLU A 54 -1.13 -2.03 -5.07
CA GLU A 54 -1.31 -2.45 -6.47
C GLU A 54 -0.65 -3.82 -6.72
N ARG A 55 0.57 -4.02 -6.26
CA ARG A 55 1.28 -5.30 -6.42
C ARG A 55 0.53 -6.45 -5.76
N TRP A 56 0.04 -6.25 -4.55
CA TRP A 56 -0.77 -7.26 -3.89
C TRP A 56 -2.15 -7.44 -4.52
N LEU A 57 -2.70 -6.40 -5.12
CA LEU A 57 -3.94 -6.51 -5.90
C LEU A 57 -3.75 -7.43 -7.11
N GLU A 58 -2.63 -7.33 -7.82
CA GLU A 58 -2.31 -8.25 -8.93
C GLU A 58 -2.11 -9.69 -8.43
N VAL A 59 -1.37 -9.88 -7.34
CA VAL A 59 -1.23 -11.19 -6.69
C VAL A 59 -2.60 -11.78 -6.33
N ALA A 60 -3.47 -10.99 -5.71
CA ALA A 60 -4.80 -11.44 -5.30
C ALA A 60 -5.68 -11.83 -6.51
N LYS A 61 -5.63 -11.08 -7.61
CA LYS A 61 -6.32 -11.42 -8.86
C LYS A 61 -5.86 -12.76 -9.42
N GLU A 62 -4.56 -13.00 -9.47
CA GLU A 62 -4.01 -14.27 -9.93
C GLU A 62 -4.39 -15.43 -9.01
N LEU A 63 -4.26 -15.25 -7.69
CA LEU A 63 -4.61 -16.27 -6.70
C LEU A 63 -6.12 -16.57 -6.65
N ALA A 64 -6.97 -15.68 -7.12
CA ALA A 64 -8.41 -15.95 -7.22
C ALA A 64 -8.70 -17.07 -8.22
N VAL A 65 -7.92 -17.18 -9.29
CA VAL A 65 -8.14 -18.14 -10.38
C VAL A 65 -7.11 -19.28 -10.42
N ASN A 66 -5.92 -19.09 -9.82
CA ASN A 66 -4.82 -20.06 -9.86
C ASN A 66 -4.15 -20.16 -8.48
N PRO A 67 -3.69 -21.34 -8.02
CA PRO A 67 -2.91 -21.46 -6.79
C PRO A 67 -1.49 -20.87 -6.90
N GLN A 68 -1.02 -20.55 -8.09
CA GLN A 68 0.27 -19.94 -8.36
C GLN A 68 0.09 -18.50 -8.85
N SER A 69 1.00 -17.61 -8.46
CA SER A 69 1.00 -16.21 -8.86
C SER A 69 2.38 -15.79 -9.35
N PRO A 70 2.59 -15.62 -10.67
CA PRO A 70 3.80 -15.00 -11.21
C PRO A 70 4.07 -13.61 -10.62
N ALA A 71 3.03 -12.81 -10.37
CA ALA A 71 3.17 -11.51 -9.73
C ALA A 71 3.75 -11.62 -8.30
N PHE A 72 3.44 -12.69 -7.57
CA PHE A 72 4.05 -12.96 -6.27
C PHE A 72 5.54 -13.30 -6.40
N ASP A 73 5.92 -14.11 -7.39
CA ASP A 73 7.33 -14.46 -7.63
C ASP A 73 8.15 -13.19 -7.96
N GLU A 74 7.59 -12.28 -8.77
CA GLU A 74 8.20 -10.98 -9.08
C GLU A 74 8.31 -10.09 -7.84
N LEU A 75 7.29 -10.05 -7.00
CA LEU A 75 7.30 -9.32 -5.73
C LEU A 75 8.37 -9.84 -4.79
N MET A 76 8.51 -11.16 -4.66
CA MET A 76 9.54 -11.79 -3.84
C MET A 76 10.96 -11.50 -4.34
N ALA A 77 11.17 -11.48 -5.65
CA ALA A 77 12.44 -11.08 -6.25
C ALA A 77 12.78 -9.61 -5.93
N LEU A 78 11.79 -8.73 -5.99
CA LEU A 78 11.94 -7.32 -5.64
C LEU A 78 12.27 -7.14 -4.15
N GLU A 79 11.55 -7.81 -3.26
CA GLU A 79 11.80 -7.73 -1.81
C GLU A 79 13.20 -8.22 -1.43
N LYS A 80 13.69 -9.26 -2.11
CA LYS A 80 15.05 -9.78 -1.90
C LYS A 80 16.13 -8.75 -2.25
N ASP A 81 15.93 -7.96 -3.30
CA ASP A 81 16.86 -6.94 -3.78
C ASP A 81 16.63 -5.57 -3.11
N TRP A 82 15.64 -5.44 -2.23
CA TRP A 82 15.18 -4.17 -1.68
C TRP A 82 16.28 -3.36 -0.98
N ALA A 83 17.13 -4.02 -0.19
CA ALA A 83 18.23 -3.35 0.51
C ALA A 83 19.22 -2.63 -0.44
N ALA A 84 19.34 -3.13 -1.67
CA ALA A 84 20.25 -2.56 -2.67
C ALA A 84 19.56 -1.56 -3.61
N LYS A 85 18.25 -1.67 -3.84
CA LYS A 85 17.53 -0.95 -4.89
C LYS A 85 16.33 -0.14 -4.39
N GLY A 86 15.98 -0.26 -3.12
CA GLY A 86 14.74 0.31 -2.58
C GLY A 86 14.63 1.83 -2.78
N ASP A 87 15.70 2.58 -2.53
CA ASP A 87 15.71 4.04 -2.70
C ASP A 87 15.50 4.46 -4.16
N GLU A 88 16.15 3.75 -5.11
CA GLU A 88 15.99 4.01 -6.55
C GLU A 88 14.55 3.70 -7.01
N LEU A 89 14.00 2.58 -6.56
CA LEU A 89 12.64 2.16 -6.89
C LEU A 89 11.60 3.11 -6.28
N ASN A 90 11.79 3.55 -5.04
CA ASN A 90 10.91 4.55 -4.44
C ASN A 90 10.91 5.85 -5.23
N ALA A 91 12.08 6.34 -5.62
CA ALA A 91 12.19 7.55 -6.44
C ALA A 91 11.50 7.38 -7.80
N GLN A 92 11.64 6.21 -8.42
CA GLN A 92 10.96 5.89 -9.68
C GLN A 92 9.44 5.90 -9.51
N TYR A 93 8.90 5.23 -8.49
CA TYR A 93 7.45 5.18 -8.25
C TYR A 93 6.87 6.55 -7.90
N GLN A 94 7.59 7.33 -7.10
CA GLN A 94 7.20 8.71 -6.79
C GLN A 94 7.15 9.56 -8.06
N ALA A 95 8.13 9.43 -8.96
CA ALA A 95 8.16 10.14 -10.24
C ALA A 95 7.01 9.72 -11.16
N GLU A 96 6.69 8.44 -11.24
CA GLU A 96 5.55 7.92 -12.02
C GLU A 96 4.23 8.53 -11.51
N TRP A 97 4.00 8.51 -10.21
CA TRP A 97 2.78 9.06 -9.62
C TRP A 97 2.74 10.60 -9.69
N ALA A 98 3.89 11.26 -9.63
CA ALA A 98 3.98 12.71 -9.81
C ALA A 98 3.56 13.16 -11.23
N SER A 99 3.72 12.28 -12.23
CA SER A 99 3.27 12.55 -13.60
C SER A 99 1.75 12.39 -13.81
N LEU A 100 1.04 11.76 -12.86
CA LEU A 100 -0.40 11.55 -12.96
C LEU A 100 -1.18 12.83 -12.59
N PRO A 101 -2.36 13.06 -13.17
CA PRO A 101 -3.30 14.03 -12.61
C PRO A 101 -3.65 13.71 -11.15
N MET A 102 -3.78 14.71 -10.28
CA MET A 102 -4.12 14.48 -8.86
C MET A 102 -5.43 13.71 -8.69
N ALA A 103 -6.40 13.92 -9.57
CA ALA A 103 -7.65 13.15 -9.58
C ALA A 103 -7.40 11.63 -9.74
N GLU A 104 -6.43 11.24 -10.57
CA GLU A 104 -6.06 9.83 -10.74
C GLU A 104 -5.31 9.27 -9.52
N VAL A 105 -4.42 10.06 -8.92
CA VAL A 105 -3.76 9.68 -7.65
C VAL A 105 -4.80 9.39 -6.57
N ARG A 106 -5.75 10.31 -6.38
CA ARG A 106 -6.85 10.16 -5.41
C ARG A 106 -7.72 8.93 -5.71
N ARG A 107 -8.06 8.73 -6.99
CA ARG A 107 -8.84 7.58 -7.41
C ARG A 107 -8.15 6.25 -7.05
N ARG A 108 -6.89 6.10 -7.41
CA ARG A 108 -6.11 4.89 -7.10
C ARG A 108 -6.04 4.65 -5.61
N PHE A 109 -5.64 5.66 -4.86
CA PHE A 109 -5.48 5.57 -3.41
C PHE A 109 -6.79 5.28 -2.66
N SER A 110 -7.92 5.77 -3.16
CA SER A 110 -9.23 5.52 -2.56
C SER A 110 -9.84 4.18 -2.95
N THR A 111 -9.53 3.64 -4.14
CA THR A 111 -10.21 2.43 -4.65
C THR A 111 -9.41 1.15 -4.45
N TRP A 112 -8.09 1.18 -4.66
CA TRP A 112 -7.28 -0.04 -4.65
C TRP A 112 -7.25 -0.81 -3.32
N PRO A 113 -7.22 -0.18 -2.14
CA PRO A 113 -7.30 -0.92 -0.88
C PRO A 113 -8.61 -1.70 -0.75
N GLY A 114 -9.73 -1.11 -1.17
CA GLY A 114 -11.02 -1.79 -1.20
C GLY A 114 -11.09 -2.92 -2.23
N GLU A 115 -10.48 -2.74 -3.39
CA GLU A 115 -10.37 -3.79 -4.42
C GLU A 115 -9.52 -4.96 -3.91
N LEU A 116 -8.37 -4.69 -3.27
CA LEU A 116 -7.54 -5.74 -2.67
C LEU A 116 -8.33 -6.56 -1.66
N ARG A 117 -9.00 -5.91 -0.72
CA ARG A 117 -9.86 -6.59 0.26
C ARG A 117 -10.95 -7.41 -0.42
N GLY A 118 -11.59 -6.84 -1.46
CA GLY A 118 -12.61 -7.54 -2.24
C GLY A 118 -12.10 -8.81 -2.88
N TYR A 119 -10.92 -8.79 -3.52
CA TYR A 119 -10.32 -10.00 -4.10
C TYR A 119 -9.94 -11.02 -3.02
N LEU A 120 -9.36 -10.60 -1.91
CA LEU A 120 -8.98 -11.51 -0.82
C LEU A 120 -10.19 -12.23 -0.20
N THR A 121 -11.40 -11.68 -0.29
CA THR A 121 -12.63 -12.41 0.14
C THR A 121 -12.97 -13.60 -0.73
N VAL A 122 -12.57 -13.62 -2.00
CA VAL A 122 -12.88 -14.69 -2.95
C VAL A 122 -11.69 -15.63 -3.19
N VAL A 123 -10.48 -15.24 -2.82
CA VAL A 123 -9.31 -16.12 -2.86
C VAL A 123 -9.43 -17.15 -1.73
N PRO A 124 -9.31 -18.46 -2.02
CA PRO A 124 -9.28 -19.48 -0.97
C PRO A 124 -8.20 -19.16 0.07
N GLU A 125 -8.53 -19.18 1.36
CA GLU A 125 -7.59 -18.88 2.45
C GLU A 125 -6.32 -19.75 2.42
N THR A 126 -6.41 -20.96 1.89
CA THR A 126 -5.27 -21.84 1.70
C THR A 126 -4.22 -21.31 0.72
N ARG A 127 -4.59 -20.33 -0.11
CA ARG A 127 -3.69 -19.71 -1.09
C ARG A 127 -3.02 -18.44 -0.60
N TRP A 128 -3.46 -17.85 0.52
CA TRP A 128 -2.87 -16.62 1.04
C TRP A 128 -2.74 -16.60 2.57
N LEU A 129 -3.83 -16.81 3.31
CA LEU A 129 -3.84 -16.72 4.77
C LEU A 129 -3.07 -17.87 5.43
N LYS A 130 -3.24 -19.08 4.90
CA LYS A 130 -2.63 -20.32 5.42
C LYS A 130 -1.33 -20.69 4.73
N GLU A 131 -0.95 -19.93 3.72
CA GLU A 131 0.36 -20.00 3.07
C GLU A 131 1.27 -18.95 3.71
N SER A 132 2.30 -19.41 4.43
CA SER A 132 3.10 -18.54 5.31
C SER A 132 3.91 -17.49 4.56
N GLY A 133 4.37 -17.76 3.35
CA GLY A 133 5.12 -16.82 2.51
C GLY A 133 4.21 -15.70 2.02
N HIS A 134 3.04 -16.03 1.51
CA HIS A 134 2.04 -15.06 1.07
C HIS A 134 1.58 -14.17 2.23
N LEU A 135 1.20 -14.75 3.36
CA LEU A 135 0.74 -13.97 4.51
C LEU A 135 1.84 -13.04 5.04
N LYS A 136 3.07 -13.51 5.14
CA LYS A 136 4.19 -12.69 5.61
C LYS A 136 4.42 -11.48 4.70
N SER A 137 4.45 -11.70 3.38
CA SER A 137 4.62 -10.61 2.42
C SER A 137 3.42 -9.66 2.44
N LEU A 138 2.19 -10.17 2.53
CA LEU A 138 0.99 -9.35 2.63
C LEU A 138 1.02 -8.43 3.86
N LEU A 139 1.39 -8.95 5.04
CA LEU A 139 1.54 -8.16 6.27
C LEU A 139 2.60 -7.06 6.10
N GLY A 140 3.78 -7.43 5.58
CA GLY A 140 4.88 -6.50 5.37
C GLY A 140 4.60 -5.40 4.34
N ASN A 141 3.62 -5.61 3.45
CA ASN A 141 3.22 -4.63 2.43
C ASN A 141 1.89 -3.94 2.76
N THR A 142 1.23 -4.30 3.85
CA THR A 142 -0.02 -3.69 4.31
C THR A 142 0.07 -3.24 5.77
N THR A 143 -0.44 -3.99 6.72
CA THR A 143 -0.59 -3.56 8.13
C THR A 143 0.71 -3.11 8.78
N GLU A 144 1.80 -3.85 8.60
CA GLU A 144 3.12 -3.48 9.11
C GLU A 144 3.67 -2.24 8.38
N HIS A 145 3.52 -2.19 7.06
CA HIS A 145 3.94 -1.06 6.24
C HIS A 145 3.18 0.23 6.58
N TYR A 146 1.88 0.13 6.84
CA TYR A 146 1.09 1.29 7.30
C TYR A 146 1.61 1.80 8.65
N ALA A 147 1.87 0.91 9.60
CA ALA A 147 2.42 1.29 10.89
C ALA A 147 3.78 1.99 10.77
N ASP A 148 4.65 1.52 9.88
CA ASP A 148 5.95 2.14 9.61
C ASP A 148 5.83 3.58 9.08
N HIS A 149 4.75 3.89 8.35
CA HIS A 149 4.52 5.21 7.74
C HIS A 149 3.53 6.13 8.49
N GLU A 150 3.06 5.72 9.67
CA GLU A 150 2.28 6.62 10.52
C GLU A 150 3.00 7.93 10.92
N PRO A 151 4.33 7.96 11.16
CA PRO A 151 5.02 9.21 11.47
C PRO A 151 4.93 10.23 10.34
N GLU A 152 5.13 9.81 9.08
CA GLU A 152 5.01 10.68 7.91
C GLU A 152 3.58 11.19 7.74
N LEU A 153 2.58 10.31 7.90
CA LEU A 153 1.17 10.69 7.86
C LEU A 153 0.88 11.79 8.90
N ARG A 154 1.31 11.58 10.15
CA ARG A 154 1.10 12.56 11.23
C ARG A 154 1.75 13.91 10.92
N ALA A 155 2.97 13.92 10.37
CA ALA A 155 3.66 15.15 9.99
C ALA A 155 2.89 15.89 8.88
N ILE A 156 2.40 15.19 7.87
CA ILE A 156 1.63 15.77 6.76
C ILE A 156 0.30 16.36 7.26
N LEU A 157 -0.44 15.63 8.09
CA LEU A 157 -1.71 16.10 8.64
C LEU A 157 -1.52 17.31 9.56
N ALA A 158 -0.52 17.29 10.45
CA ALA A 158 -0.21 18.40 11.35
C ALA A 158 0.17 19.67 10.58
N ALA A 159 0.95 19.58 9.52
CA ALA A 159 1.31 20.71 8.66
C ALA A 159 0.08 21.28 7.92
N SER A 160 -0.96 20.48 7.74
CA SER A 160 -2.23 20.87 7.11
C SER A 160 -3.27 21.37 8.10
N GLY A 161 -2.93 21.48 9.40
CA GLY A 161 -3.83 21.96 10.46
C GLY A 161 -4.85 20.94 10.96
N ARG A 162 -4.54 19.66 10.82
CA ARG A 162 -5.40 18.53 11.24
C ARG A 162 -4.81 17.71 12.36
#